data_02e13b66d9da062a95d1c55b2d08a90e
#
_entry.id   02e13b66d9da062a95d1c55b2d08a90e
#
_cell.length_a   1.000
_cell.length_b   1.000
_cell.length_c   1.000
_cell.angle_alpha   90.00
_cell.angle_beta   90.00
_cell.angle_gamma   90.00
#
_symmetry.space_group_name_H-M   'P 1'
#
loop_
_entity.id
_entity.type
_entity.pdbx_description
1 polymer ?
#
loop_
_entity_poly.entity_id
_entity_poly.type
_entity_poly.pdbx_seq_one_letter_code
_entity_poly.pdbx_strand_id
1 'polypeptide(L)'
;MQRVLDDISENPGLVRHLVVTSDVTGVFNFGGDLSLFILLVRAQDFDSLRLYGRRCIDMVWWLENAAERGVHTTVLVQGDTLGGGLESVMPFHKVIFERSAQAGFPEVLFNLFPGMGAWNFTIRKAGFVVANEMVLSGRLYTAEELCERKLVDMVVDDGAGDAAIDHVIRSVDPRRRGILAALHAQRLAVPVTYESLSAVVDLWAETALTLTDRDLRLMERLARAQARKLGGADEGALDEIKRLELDTAWGEEKTGITGWTALQ
;
A
#
# COMPACT_ATOMS: atom_id res chain seq x y z
N MET A 1 -13.67 -7.18 3.47
CA MET A 1 -13.61 -6.46 2.17
C MET A 1 -14.18 -7.31 1.03
N GLN A 2 -13.65 -8.51 0.70
CA GLN A 2 -14.06 -9.28 -0.48
C GLN A 2 -15.58 -9.46 -0.59
N ARG A 3 -16.27 -9.87 0.48
CA ARG A 3 -17.74 -10.02 0.48
C ARG A 3 -18.50 -8.75 0.05
N VAL A 4 -18.03 -7.59 0.51
CA VAL A 4 -18.64 -6.29 0.12
C VAL A 4 -18.45 -6.02 -1.37
N LEU A 5 -17.27 -6.35 -1.91
CA LEU A 5 -16.97 -6.19 -3.33
C LEU A 5 -17.80 -7.17 -4.20
N ASP A 6 -18.00 -8.38 -3.71
CA ASP A 6 -18.85 -9.39 -4.36
C ASP A 6 -20.32 -8.92 -4.37
N ASP A 7 -20.85 -8.45 -3.23
CA ASP A 7 -22.21 -7.91 -3.12
C ASP A 7 -22.44 -6.73 -4.08
N ILE A 8 -21.46 -5.82 -4.20
CA ILE A 8 -21.54 -4.70 -5.15
C ILE A 8 -21.56 -5.22 -6.60
N SER A 9 -20.77 -6.24 -6.89
CA SER A 9 -20.69 -6.82 -8.24
C SER A 9 -21.98 -7.55 -8.64
N GLU A 10 -22.63 -8.22 -7.69
CA GLU A 10 -23.91 -8.92 -7.89
C GLU A 10 -25.10 -7.94 -8.03
N ASN A 11 -24.96 -6.70 -7.52
CA ASN A 11 -26.02 -5.69 -7.54
C ASN A 11 -25.57 -4.40 -8.25
N PRO A 12 -25.32 -4.45 -9.57
CA PRO A 12 -24.81 -3.31 -10.32
C PRO A 12 -25.76 -2.11 -10.27
N GLY A 13 -25.20 -0.94 -9.96
CA GLY A 13 -25.93 0.32 -9.86
C GLY A 13 -26.57 0.61 -8.50
N LEU A 14 -26.58 -0.34 -7.56
CA LEU A 14 -27.06 -0.11 -6.19
C LEU A 14 -26.10 0.81 -5.41
N VAL A 15 -24.80 0.59 -5.57
CA VAL A 15 -23.74 1.37 -4.90
C VAL A 15 -23.12 2.35 -5.89
N ARG A 16 -23.11 3.62 -5.55
CA ARG A 16 -22.49 4.69 -6.35
C ARG A 16 -21.12 5.13 -5.83
N HIS A 17 -20.94 5.04 -4.53
CA HIS A 17 -19.70 5.37 -3.82
C HIS A 17 -19.32 4.24 -2.88
N LEU A 18 -18.09 3.81 -2.94
CA LEU A 18 -17.45 2.94 -1.96
C LEU A 18 -16.46 3.79 -1.15
N VAL A 19 -16.67 3.88 0.14
CA VAL A 19 -15.73 4.54 1.06
C VAL A 19 -15.12 3.49 1.98
N VAL A 20 -13.81 3.54 2.15
CA VAL A 20 -13.08 2.65 3.06
C VAL A 20 -12.35 3.49 4.11
N THR A 21 -12.56 3.12 5.37
CA THR A 21 -11.95 3.74 6.55
C THR A 21 -11.47 2.64 7.50
N SER A 22 -10.81 3.01 8.59
CA SER A 22 -10.43 2.08 9.67
C SER A 22 -11.11 2.48 10.99
N ASP A 23 -11.57 1.48 11.74
CA ASP A 23 -12.09 1.66 13.11
C ASP A 23 -10.97 1.51 14.17
N VAL A 24 -9.74 1.22 13.75
CA VAL A 24 -8.60 1.03 14.65
C VAL A 24 -7.87 2.35 14.82
N THR A 25 -7.89 2.90 16.02
CA THR A 25 -7.24 4.18 16.32
C THR A 25 -5.74 4.15 15.99
N GLY A 26 -5.29 5.11 15.18
CA GLY A 26 -3.89 5.27 14.78
C GLY A 26 -3.35 4.20 13.83
N VAL A 27 -4.20 3.30 13.35
CA VAL A 27 -3.81 2.28 12.36
C VAL A 27 -4.86 2.19 11.26
N PHE A 28 -4.43 2.36 10.02
CA PHE A 28 -5.30 2.07 8.88
C PHE A 28 -5.10 0.63 8.41
N ASN A 29 -3.86 0.26 8.01
CA ASN A 29 -3.59 -1.08 7.50
C ASN A 29 -2.08 -1.38 7.52
N PHE A 30 -1.67 -2.44 8.20
CA PHE A 30 -0.27 -2.87 8.24
C PHE A 30 0.11 -3.87 7.14
N GLY A 31 -0.78 -4.11 6.20
CA GLY A 31 -0.53 -5.02 5.06
C GLY A 31 -0.79 -6.48 5.40
N GLY A 32 0.10 -7.35 4.92
CA GLY A 32 -0.06 -8.78 5.05
C GLY A 32 0.21 -9.31 6.46
N ASP A 33 -0.32 -10.50 6.74
CA ASP A 33 -0.02 -11.24 7.98
C ASP A 33 1.41 -11.77 7.95
N LEU A 34 2.33 -11.00 8.56
CA LEU A 34 3.75 -11.37 8.62
C LEU A 34 3.98 -12.68 9.37
N SER A 35 3.15 -13.03 10.35
CA SER A 35 3.27 -14.29 11.07
C SER A 35 2.96 -15.47 10.16
N LEU A 36 1.90 -15.37 9.36
CA LEU A 36 1.58 -16.35 8.33
C LEU A 36 2.70 -16.46 7.28
N PHE A 37 3.23 -15.32 6.80
CA PHE A 37 4.33 -15.33 5.83
C PHE A 37 5.56 -16.06 6.36
N ILE A 38 5.97 -15.79 7.61
CA ILE A 38 7.10 -16.47 8.24
C ILE A 38 6.87 -17.99 8.30
N LEU A 39 5.67 -18.43 8.63
CA LEU A 39 5.32 -19.87 8.64
C LEU A 39 5.44 -20.48 7.25
N LEU A 40 4.88 -19.83 6.23
CA LEU A 40 4.91 -20.34 4.86
C LEU A 40 6.33 -20.34 4.26
N VAL A 41 7.13 -19.31 4.55
CA VAL A 41 8.55 -19.26 4.14
C VAL A 41 9.35 -20.38 4.79
N ARG A 42 9.19 -20.61 6.08
CA ARG A 42 9.87 -21.73 6.79
C ARG A 42 9.43 -23.09 6.28
N ALA A 43 8.16 -23.23 5.87
CA ALA A 43 7.64 -24.44 5.26
C ALA A 43 8.03 -24.61 3.79
N GLN A 44 8.68 -23.60 3.19
CA GLN A 44 8.98 -23.55 1.73
C GLN A 44 7.71 -23.74 0.87
N ASP A 45 6.57 -23.20 1.34
CA ASP A 45 5.27 -23.37 0.71
C ASP A 45 4.98 -22.24 -0.31
N PHE A 46 5.55 -22.40 -1.49
CA PHE A 46 5.37 -21.48 -2.61
C PHE A 46 3.89 -21.29 -3.00
N ASP A 47 3.14 -22.38 -3.08
CA ASP A 47 1.77 -22.35 -3.59
C ASP A 47 0.84 -21.57 -2.66
N SER A 48 1.00 -21.73 -1.35
CA SER A 48 0.24 -20.97 -0.35
C SER A 48 0.63 -19.48 -0.32
N LEU A 49 1.92 -19.13 -0.43
CA LEU A 49 2.38 -17.74 -0.57
C LEU A 49 1.78 -17.09 -1.81
N ARG A 50 1.89 -17.76 -2.94
CA ARG A 50 1.33 -17.31 -4.21
C ARG A 50 -0.19 -17.16 -4.15
N LEU A 51 -0.90 -18.12 -3.58
CA LEU A 51 -2.35 -18.05 -3.40
C LEU A 51 -2.75 -16.84 -2.53
N TYR A 52 -2.03 -16.61 -1.43
CA TYR A 52 -2.25 -15.44 -0.58
C TYR A 52 -2.09 -14.13 -1.38
N GLY A 53 -0.97 -13.96 -2.08
CA GLY A 53 -0.73 -12.78 -2.91
C GLY A 53 -1.79 -12.59 -4.00
N ARG A 54 -2.23 -13.70 -4.65
CA ARG A 54 -3.32 -13.66 -5.64
C ARG A 54 -4.63 -13.17 -5.03
N ARG A 55 -4.98 -13.60 -3.83
CA ARG A 55 -6.18 -13.08 -3.13
C ARG A 55 -6.09 -11.60 -2.81
N CYS A 56 -4.90 -11.11 -2.49
CA CYS A 56 -4.69 -9.69 -2.27
C CYS A 56 -4.85 -8.88 -3.56
N ILE A 57 -4.29 -9.33 -4.68
CA ILE A 57 -4.44 -8.61 -5.96
C ILE A 57 -5.85 -8.74 -6.56
N ASP A 58 -6.65 -9.76 -6.22
CA ASP A 58 -8.07 -9.83 -6.60
C ASP A 58 -8.83 -8.58 -6.10
N MET A 59 -8.60 -8.18 -4.85
CA MET A 59 -9.18 -6.96 -4.25
C MET A 59 -8.65 -5.69 -4.95
N VAL A 60 -7.35 -5.60 -5.14
CA VAL A 60 -6.69 -4.46 -5.82
C VAL A 60 -7.23 -4.32 -7.25
N TRP A 61 -7.38 -5.43 -7.95
CA TRP A 61 -7.93 -5.47 -9.30
C TRP A 61 -9.40 -5.05 -9.36
N TRP A 62 -10.18 -5.46 -8.37
CA TRP A 62 -11.56 -5.00 -8.28
C TRP A 62 -11.65 -3.47 -8.14
N LEU A 63 -10.86 -2.89 -7.23
CA LEU A 63 -10.80 -1.44 -7.01
C LEU A 63 -10.32 -0.69 -8.25
N GLU A 64 -9.32 -1.21 -8.92
CA GLU A 64 -8.80 -0.68 -10.18
C GLU A 64 -9.90 -0.59 -11.25
N ASN A 65 -10.83 -1.55 -11.26
CA ASN A 65 -11.93 -1.62 -12.23
C ASN A 65 -13.25 -1.01 -11.73
N ALA A 66 -13.26 -0.35 -10.58
CA ALA A 66 -14.48 0.16 -9.96
C ALA A 66 -15.22 1.20 -10.84
N ALA A 67 -14.48 2.03 -11.60
CA ALA A 67 -15.08 3.02 -12.50
C ALA A 67 -15.96 2.38 -13.59
N GLU A 68 -15.56 1.22 -14.13
CA GLU A 68 -16.34 0.45 -15.11
C GLU A 68 -17.63 -0.11 -14.51
N ARG A 69 -17.61 -0.39 -13.21
CA ARG A 69 -18.78 -0.86 -12.45
C ARG A 69 -19.70 0.29 -12.03
N GLY A 70 -19.38 1.53 -12.41
CA GLY A 70 -20.14 2.71 -12.04
C GLY A 70 -19.93 3.19 -10.59
N VAL A 71 -18.88 2.71 -9.92
CA VAL A 71 -18.58 3.00 -8.52
C VAL A 71 -17.41 3.98 -8.42
N HIS A 72 -17.60 5.10 -7.73
CA HIS A 72 -16.50 5.98 -7.32
C HIS A 72 -15.94 5.49 -5.98
N THR A 73 -14.62 5.32 -5.89
CA THR A 73 -13.97 4.80 -4.69
C THR A 73 -13.19 5.90 -3.96
N THR A 74 -13.36 5.98 -2.66
CA THR A 74 -12.64 6.91 -1.77
C THR A 74 -12.07 6.14 -0.59
N VAL A 75 -10.84 6.41 -0.21
CA VAL A 75 -10.24 5.89 1.01
C VAL A 75 -9.86 7.05 1.92
N LEU A 76 -10.18 6.90 3.21
CA LEU A 76 -9.71 7.77 4.28
C LEU A 76 -8.73 7.00 5.16
N VAL A 77 -7.49 7.43 5.15
CA VAL A 77 -6.41 6.85 5.94
C VAL A 77 -6.21 7.67 7.20
N GLN A 78 -6.62 7.09 8.34
CA GLN A 78 -6.68 7.75 9.66
C GLN A 78 -5.54 7.29 10.58
N GLY A 79 -4.51 6.63 10.04
CA GLY A 79 -3.39 6.13 10.82
C GLY A 79 -2.37 5.41 9.95
N ASP A 80 -1.43 4.74 10.59
CA ASP A 80 -0.29 4.11 9.97
C ASP A 80 -0.68 3.10 8.90
N THR A 81 -0.01 3.18 7.74
CA THR A 81 -0.32 2.37 6.56
C THR A 81 0.97 1.87 5.94
N LEU A 82 1.26 0.58 6.08
CA LEU A 82 2.56 0.01 5.77
C LEU A 82 2.48 -1.10 4.71
N GLY A 83 3.44 -1.09 3.80
CA GLY A 83 3.64 -2.15 2.83
C GLY A 83 2.38 -2.45 2.01
N GLY A 84 1.90 -3.70 2.05
CA GLY A 84 0.64 -4.10 1.42
C GLY A 84 -0.56 -3.25 1.82
N GLY A 85 -0.52 -2.61 3.01
CA GLY A 85 -1.52 -1.64 3.42
C GLY A 85 -1.54 -0.42 2.51
N LEU A 86 -0.39 0.18 2.21
CA LEU A 86 -0.28 1.30 1.27
C LEU A 86 -0.59 0.85 -0.16
N GLU A 87 -0.17 -0.35 -0.57
CA GLU A 87 -0.53 -0.90 -1.87
C GLU A 87 -2.04 -0.99 -2.07
N SER A 88 -2.79 -1.36 -1.02
CA SER A 88 -4.25 -1.46 -1.05
C SER A 88 -4.96 -0.10 -1.20
N VAL A 89 -4.29 1.01 -0.83
CA VAL A 89 -4.78 2.38 -0.94
C VAL A 89 -4.61 2.95 -2.36
N MET A 90 -3.56 2.54 -3.07
CA MET A 90 -3.16 3.14 -4.34
C MET A 90 -4.21 3.04 -5.47
N PRO A 91 -5.05 1.99 -5.61
CA PRO A 91 -6.04 1.88 -6.69
C PRO A 91 -7.29 2.75 -6.48
N PHE A 92 -7.48 3.37 -5.31
CA PHE A 92 -8.63 4.24 -5.06
C PHE A 92 -8.61 5.50 -5.93
N HIS A 93 -9.81 5.94 -6.37
CA HIS A 93 -9.97 7.14 -7.18
C HIS A 93 -9.66 8.42 -6.39
N LYS A 94 -9.96 8.41 -5.08
CA LYS A 94 -9.67 9.51 -4.16
C LYS A 94 -9.02 8.99 -2.89
N VAL A 95 -7.84 9.50 -2.59
CA VAL A 95 -7.03 9.13 -1.43
C VAL A 95 -6.93 10.33 -0.49
N ILE A 96 -7.48 10.19 0.70
CA ILE A 96 -7.48 11.20 1.76
C ILE A 96 -6.66 10.67 2.92
N PHE A 97 -5.75 11.47 3.45
CA PHE A 97 -4.98 11.14 4.66
C PHE A 97 -5.28 12.14 5.76
N GLU A 98 -5.43 11.66 6.98
CA GLU A 98 -5.31 12.51 8.16
C GLU A 98 -3.84 12.85 8.39
N ARG A 99 -3.58 14.04 8.93
CA ARG A 99 -2.24 14.66 9.01
C ARG A 99 -1.23 13.82 9.77
N SER A 100 -1.66 13.16 10.83
CA SER A 100 -0.79 12.32 11.65
C SER A 100 -0.41 10.98 11.01
N ALA A 101 -1.12 10.55 9.96
CA ALA A 101 -0.87 9.27 9.31
C ALA A 101 0.48 9.24 8.58
N GLN A 102 1.17 8.11 8.70
CA GLN A 102 2.42 7.84 7.99
C GLN A 102 2.28 6.56 7.16
N ALA A 103 2.95 6.54 6.01
CA ALA A 103 2.92 5.36 5.14
C ALA A 103 4.23 5.16 4.38
N GLY A 104 4.49 3.93 3.93
CA GLY A 104 5.65 3.59 3.13
C GLY A 104 5.70 2.11 2.78
N PHE A 105 6.77 1.73 2.05
CA PHE A 105 7.05 0.37 1.63
C PHE A 105 8.30 -0.16 2.32
N PRO A 106 8.21 -0.69 3.56
CA PRO A 106 9.39 -1.07 4.35
C PRO A 106 9.96 -2.44 3.97
N GLU A 107 9.42 -3.14 2.98
CA GLU A 107 9.74 -4.52 2.65
C GLU A 107 11.23 -4.74 2.34
N VAL A 108 11.87 -3.77 1.69
CA VAL A 108 13.30 -3.87 1.33
C VAL A 108 14.22 -3.94 2.56
N LEU A 109 13.78 -3.44 3.71
CA LEU A 109 14.54 -3.48 4.97
C LEU A 109 14.74 -4.91 5.50
N PHE A 110 13.92 -5.86 5.04
CA PHE A 110 14.05 -7.29 5.33
C PHE A 110 14.17 -8.15 4.06
N ASN A 111 14.85 -7.61 3.04
CA ASN A 111 15.17 -8.29 1.78
C ASN A 111 13.98 -8.83 0.99
N LEU A 112 12.84 -8.15 1.08
CA LEU A 112 11.67 -8.40 0.27
C LEU A 112 11.29 -7.11 -0.50
N PHE A 113 10.22 -7.13 -1.27
CA PHE A 113 9.66 -5.97 -1.94
C PHE A 113 8.13 -6.01 -1.87
N PRO A 114 7.42 -4.88 -2.05
CA PRO A 114 5.96 -4.86 -2.04
C PRO A 114 5.40 -5.58 -3.27
N GLY A 115 4.52 -6.56 -3.04
CA GLY A 115 4.10 -7.57 -4.03
C GLY A 115 2.71 -7.38 -4.64
N MET A 116 1.96 -6.32 -4.28
CA MET A 116 0.56 -6.16 -4.69
C MET A 116 0.32 -4.99 -5.66
N GLY A 117 1.37 -4.44 -6.27
CA GLY A 117 1.24 -3.38 -7.28
C GLY A 117 1.83 -2.03 -6.89
N ALA A 118 2.68 -1.94 -5.86
CA ALA A 118 3.37 -0.70 -5.48
C ALA A 118 4.03 -0.02 -6.68
N TRP A 119 4.81 -0.76 -7.47
CA TRP A 119 5.45 -0.26 -8.68
C TRP A 119 4.42 0.25 -9.69
N ASN A 120 3.42 -0.57 -10.03
CA ASN A 120 2.42 -0.28 -11.03
C ASN A 120 1.67 1.03 -10.73
N PHE A 121 1.15 1.16 -9.51
CA PHE A 121 0.34 2.30 -9.11
C PHE A 121 1.17 3.54 -8.82
N THR A 122 2.34 3.39 -8.18
CA THR A 122 3.19 4.54 -7.86
C THR A 122 3.78 5.16 -9.14
N ILE A 123 4.23 4.33 -10.10
CA ILE A 123 4.68 4.84 -11.42
C ILE A 123 3.55 5.60 -12.12
N ARG A 124 2.34 5.05 -12.14
CA ARG A 124 1.20 5.68 -12.80
C ARG A 124 0.81 7.02 -12.15
N LYS A 125 0.84 7.10 -10.81
CA LYS A 125 0.45 8.33 -10.07
C LYS A 125 1.56 9.38 -10.03
N ALA A 126 2.80 8.97 -9.78
CA ALA A 126 3.90 9.87 -9.42
C ALA A 126 5.15 9.74 -10.31
N GLY A 127 5.18 8.79 -11.22
CA GLY A 127 6.30 8.54 -12.12
C GLY A 127 7.37 7.62 -11.53
N PHE A 128 8.27 7.16 -12.42
CA PHE A 128 9.27 6.14 -12.10
C PHE A 128 10.25 6.57 -11.00
N VAL A 129 10.67 7.84 -11.00
CA VAL A 129 11.66 8.34 -10.02
C VAL A 129 11.12 8.24 -8.60
N VAL A 130 9.87 8.65 -8.39
CA VAL A 130 9.22 8.58 -7.06
C VAL A 130 8.99 7.12 -6.66
N ALA A 131 8.54 6.27 -7.58
CA ALA A 131 8.37 4.85 -7.30
C ALA A 131 9.67 4.19 -6.88
N ASN A 132 10.77 4.46 -7.60
CA ASN A 132 12.10 3.95 -7.30
C ASN A 132 12.60 4.41 -5.93
N GLU A 133 12.46 5.70 -5.60
CA GLU A 133 12.80 6.24 -4.29
C GLU A 133 12.02 5.53 -3.18
N MET A 134 10.69 5.45 -3.31
CA MET A 134 9.84 4.91 -2.26
C MET A 134 10.05 3.42 -2.01
N VAL A 135 10.12 2.63 -3.08
CA VAL A 135 10.23 1.16 -2.95
C VAL A 135 11.62 0.73 -2.52
N LEU A 136 12.69 1.41 -3.02
CA LEU A 136 14.06 0.99 -2.71
C LEU A 136 14.64 1.59 -1.43
N SER A 137 14.05 2.68 -0.90
CA SER A 137 14.51 3.24 0.37
C SER A 137 13.96 2.52 1.61
N GLY A 138 12.78 1.93 1.51
CA GLY A 138 12.07 1.39 2.67
C GLY A 138 11.54 2.46 3.64
N ARG A 139 11.71 3.74 3.30
CA ARG A 139 11.43 4.90 4.15
C ARG A 139 9.93 5.10 4.34
N LEU A 140 9.58 5.66 5.51
CA LEU A 140 8.23 6.16 5.79
C LEU A 140 8.11 7.64 5.41
N TYR A 141 6.92 8.01 5.00
CA TYR A 141 6.56 9.35 4.54
C TYR A 141 5.38 9.88 5.34
N THR A 142 5.37 11.18 5.62
CA THR A 142 4.21 11.87 6.19
C THR A 142 3.10 12.03 5.15
N ALA A 143 1.89 12.34 5.61
CA ALA A 143 0.76 12.64 4.74
C ALA A 143 1.06 13.77 3.74
N GLU A 144 1.75 14.84 4.21
CA GLU A 144 2.16 15.96 3.38
C GLU A 144 3.17 15.56 2.30
N GLU A 145 4.21 14.80 2.66
CA GLU A 145 5.20 14.32 1.70
C GLU A 145 4.56 13.46 0.61
N LEU A 146 3.58 12.62 0.97
CA LEU A 146 2.83 11.80 -0.01
C LEU A 146 1.92 12.65 -0.90
N CYS A 147 1.33 13.71 -0.35
CA CYS A 147 0.53 14.67 -1.11
C CYS A 147 1.39 15.47 -2.10
N GLU A 148 2.57 15.94 -1.70
CA GLU A 148 3.53 16.61 -2.58
C GLU A 148 3.95 15.70 -3.73
N ARG A 149 4.14 14.40 -3.48
CA ARG A 149 4.45 13.35 -4.47
C ARG A 149 3.26 12.88 -5.30
N LYS A 150 2.05 13.45 -5.07
CA LYS A 150 0.82 13.13 -5.81
C LYS A 150 0.28 11.70 -5.60
N LEU A 151 0.66 11.05 -4.52
CA LEU A 151 0.12 9.75 -4.12
C LEU A 151 -1.13 9.90 -3.26
N VAL A 152 -1.20 10.98 -2.50
CA VAL A 152 -2.35 11.40 -1.70
C VAL A 152 -2.98 12.62 -2.36
N ASP A 153 -4.30 12.63 -2.48
CA ASP A 153 -5.05 13.71 -3.12
C ASP A 153 -5.42 14.84 -2.18
N MET A 154 -5.52 14.55 -0.89
CA MET A 154 -5.96 15.50 0.13
C MET A 154 -5.38 15.10 1.50
N VAL A 155 -4.83 16.08 2.21
CA VAL A 155 -4.49 15.96 3.63
C VAL A 155 -5.47 16.81 4.42
N VAL A 156 -5.99 16.22 5.50
CA VAL A 156 -6.94 16.90 6.40
C VAL A 156 -6.43 16.82 7.84
N ASP A 157 -6.92 17.68 8.70
CA ASP A 157 -6.61 17.60 10.12
C ASP A 157 -7.25 16.33 10.72
N ASP A 158 -6.63 15.78 11.74
CA ASP A 158 -7.10 14.56 12.40
C ASP A 158 -8.53 14.77 12.92
N GLY A 159 -9.40 13.79 12.60
CA GLY A 159 -10.82 13.85 12.90
C GLY A 159 -11.67 14.66 11.90
N ALA A 160 -11.07 15.29 10.89
CA ALA A 160 -11.80 16.00 9.84
C ALA A 160 -12.15 15.12 8.62
N GLY A 161 -11.79 13.84 8.66
CA GLY A 161 -11.93 12.91 7.54
C GLY A 161 -13.36 12.75 7.02
N ASP A 162 -14.35 12.63 7.90
CA ASP A 162 -15.76 12.46 7.51
C ASP A 162 -16.28 13.67 6.72
N ALA A 163 -15.94 14.89 7.12
CA ALA A 163 -16.31 16.11 6.40
C ALA A 163 -15.66 16.15 5.00
N ALA A 164 -14.44 15.64 4.88
CA ALA A 164 -13.75 15.54 3.59
C ALA A 164 -14.41 14.49 2.67
N ILE A 165 -14.81 13.34 3.20
CA ILE A 165 -15.58 12.32 2.46
C ILE A 165 -16.88 12.92 1.92
N ASP A 166 -17.65 13.58 2.77
CA ASP A 166 -18.88 14.25 2.40
C ASP A 166 -18.66 15.29 1.29
N HIS A 167 -17.58 16.07 1.39
CA HIS A 167 -17.20 17.03 0.35
C HIS A 167 -16.92 16.33 -0.98
N VAL A 168 -16.15 15.24 -0.97
CA VAL A 168 -15.83 14.44 -2.17
C VAL A 168 -17.10 13.92 -2.81
N ILE A 169 -18.01 13.29 -2.04
CA ILE A 169 -19.26 12.73 -2.55
C ILE A 169 -20.10 13.82 -3.23
N ARG A 170 -20.32 14.97 -2.55
CA ARG A 170 -21.09 16.09 -3.08
C ARG A 170 -20.46 16.69 -4.35
N SER A 171 -19.14 16.71 -4.44
CA SER A 171 -18.44 17.26 -5.61
C SER A 171 -18.48 16.31 -6.82
N VAL A 172 -18.48 15.01 -6.57
CA VAL A 172 -18.47 13.96 -7.60
C VAL A 172 -19.88 13.70 -8.17
N ASP A 173 -20.89 13.60 -7.32
CA ASP A 173 -22.24 13.15 -7.69
C ASP A 173 -22.84 13.88 -8.93
N PRO A 174 -22.80 15.22 -9.04
CA PRO A 174 -23.40 15.90 -10.17
C PRO A 174 -22.73 15.59 -11.52
N ARG A 175 -21.46 15.18 -11.49
CA ARG A 175 -20.61 14.93 -12.67
C ARG A 175 -20.12 13.48 -12.73
N ARG A 176 -20.64 12.60 -11.89
CA ARG A 176 -20.14 11.24 -11.65
C ARG A 176 -19.91 10.45 -12.94
N ARG A 177 -20.85 10.46 -13.87
CA ARG A 177 -20.71 9.73 -15.15
C ARG A 177 -19.48 10.19 -15.94
N GLY A 178 -19.28 11.49 -16.04
CA GLY A 178 -18.11 12.05 -16.75
C GLY A 178 -16.80 11.75 -16.03
N ILE A 179 -16.79 11.86 -14.69
CA ILE A 179 -15.63 11.54 -13.87
C ILE A 179 -15.25 10.06 -14.03
N LEU A 180 -16.19 9.13 -13.90
CA LEU A 180 -15.92 7.70 -14.06
C LEU A 180 -15.45 7.35 -15.47
N ALA A 181 -16.01 7.97 -16.49
CA ALA A 181 -15.56 7.80 -17.88
C ALA A 181 -14.12 8.30 -18.07
N ALA A 182 -13.74 9.43 -17.46
CA ALA A 182 -12.39 9.96 -17.50
C ALA A 182 -11.38 9.06 -16.76
N LEU A 183 -11.77 8.53 -15.60
CA LEU A 183 -10.96 7.57 -14.82
C LEU A 183 -10.76 6.26 -15.60
N HIS A 184 -11.80 5.77 -16.26
CA HIS A 184 -11.67 4.62 -17.16
C HIS A 184 -10.74 4.91 -18.34
N ALA A 185 -10.87 6.08 -18.98
CA ALA A 185 -9.98 6.50 -20.07
C ALA A 185 -8.51 6.60 -19.61
N GLN A 186 -8.25 7.09 -18.39
CA GLN A 186 -6.93 7.11 -17.79
C GLN A 186 -6.34 5.69 -17.68
N ARG A 187 -7.14 4.73 -17.25
CA ARG A 187 -6.75 3.33 -17.18
C ARG A 187 -6.38 2.73 -18.54
N LEU A 188 -7.15 3.05 -19.56
CA LEU A 188 -6.84 2.59 -20.92
C LEU A 188 -5.55 3.21 -21.46
N ALA A 189 -5.26 4.46 -21.08
CA ALA A 189 -4.05 5.17 -21.51
C ALA A 189 -2.77 4.67 -20.79
N VAL A 190 -2.89 4.31 -19.50
CA VAL A 190 -1.77 3.80 -18.67
C VAL A 190 -2.25 2.57 -17.90
N PRO A 191 -2.34 1.41 -18.55
CA PRO A 191 -2.95 0.23 -17.95
C PRO A 191 -2.10 -0.39 -16.85
N VAL A 192 -2.76 -0.79 -15.76
CA VAL A 192 -2.27 -1.81 -14.83
C VAL A 192 -3.08 -3.05 -15.15
N THR A 193 -2.43 -4.17 -15.47
CA THR A 193 -3.12 -5.40 -15.87
C THR A 193 -3.07 -6.45 -14.77
N TYR A 194 -4.04 -7.36 -14.75
CA TYR A 194 -4.04 -8.49 -13.82
C TYR A 194 -2.81 -9.38 -14.02
N GLU A 195 -2.37 -9.54 -15.26
CA GLU A 195 -1.18 -10.30 -15.62
C GLU A 195 0.08 -9.66 -15.02
N SER A 196 0.22 -8.32 -15.09
CA SER A 196 1.36 -7.63 -14.51
C SER A 196 1.39 -7.74 -12.98
N LEU A 197 0.24 -7.59 -12.33
CA LEU A 197 0.11 -7.79 -10.88
C LEU A 197 0.43 -9.23 -10.50
N SER A 198 -0.07 -10.19 -11.27
CA SER A 198 0.17 -11.61 -11.05
C SER A 198 1.64 -12.01 -11.17
N ALA A 199 2.34 -11.46 -12.18
CA ALA A 199 3.77 -11.72 -12.36
C ALA A 199 4.60 -11.17 -11.20
N VAL A 200 4.19 -10.00 -10.65
CA VAL A 200 4.83 -9.43 -9.45
C VAL A 200 4.59 -10.31 -8.22
N VAL A 201 3.38 -10.87 -8.03
CA VAL A 201 3.09 -11.83 -6.95
C VAL A 201 3.93 -13.09 -7.08
N ASP A 202 4.08 -13.64 -8.29
CA ASP A 202 4.87 -14.86 -8.51
C ASP A 202 6.34 -14.61 -8.14
N LEU A 203 6.93 -13.51 -8.62
CA LEU A 203 8.29 -13.10 -8.25
C LEU A 203 8.42 -12.82 -6.74
N TRP A 204 7.41 -12.20 -6.13
CA TRP A 204 7.38 -11.95 -4.69
C TRP A 204 7.43 -13.26 -3.89
N ALA A 205 6.62 -14.25 -4.28
CA ALA A 205 6.59 -15.55 -3.62
C ALA A 205 7.94 -16.29 -3.78
N GLU A 206 8.53 -16.27 -4.97
CA GLU A 206 9.88 -16.83 -5.22
C GLU A 206 10.93 -16.15 -4.34
N THR A 207 10.94 -14.82 -4.29
CA THR A 207 11.87 -14.04 -3.47
C THR A 207 11.68 -14.34 -1.99
N ALA A 208 10.45 -14.43 -1.51
CA ALA A 208 10.15 -14.74 -0.12
C ALA A 208 10.77 -16.07 0.35
N LEU A 209 10.80 -17.08 -0.52
CA LEU A 209 11.43 -18.39 -0.20
C LEU A 209 12.96 -18.34 -0.09
N THR A 210 13.59 -17.24 -0.53
CA THR A 210 15.04 -17.04 -0.40
C THR A 210 15.44 -16.31 0.88
N LEU A 211 14.47 -15.83 1.67
CA LEU A 211 14.72 -15.10 2.90
C LEU A 211 15.51 -15.94 3.90
N THR A 212 16.51 -15.29 4.53
CA THR A 212 17.35 -15.92 5.53
C THR A 212 16.70 -15.85 6.93
N ASP A 213 17.24 -16.61 7.88
CA ASP A 213 16.83 -16.52 9.28
C ASP A 213 16.99 -15.11 9.87
N ARG A 214 17.96 -14.31 9.37
CA ARG A 214 18.12 -12.91 9.76
C ARG A 214 16.91 -12.09 9.32
N ASP A 215 16.50 -12.22 8.07
CA ASP A 215 15.37 -11.51 7.48
C ASP A 215 14.06 -11.87 8.19
N LEU A 216 13.86 -13.16 8.43
CA LEU A 216 12.70 -13.66 9.18
C LEU A 216 12.65 -13.11 10.62
N ARG A 217 13.80 -12.98 11.29
CA ARG A 217 13.85 -12.33 12.62
C ARG A 217 13.47 -10.85 12.57
N LEU A 218 13.85 -10.12 11.50
CA LEU A 218 13.42 -8.74 11.31
C LEU A 218 11.90 -8.66 11.10
N MET A 219 11.34 -9.52 10.26
CA MET A 219 9.88 -9.63 10.09
C MET A 219 9.16 -9.97 11.39
N GLU A 220 9.71 -10.88 12.23
CA GLU A 220 9.14 -11.21 13.54
C GLU A 220 9.14 -10.01 14.49
N ARG A 221 10.20 -9.18 14.47
CA ARG A 221 10.25 -7.94 15.26
C ARG A 221 9.16 -6.97 14.82
N LEU A 222 9.00 -6.79 13.51
CA LEU A 222 7.97 -5.93 12.94
C LEU A 222 6.56 -6.47 13.27
N ALA A 223 6.32 -7.77 13.11
CA ALA A 223 5.04 -8.39 13.45
C ALA A 223 4.66 -8.17 14.92
N ARG A 224 5.63 -8.32 15.84
CA ARG A 224 5.41 -8.03 17.28
C ARG A 224 5.12 -6.54 17.53
N ALA A 225 5.79 -5.64 16.81
CA ALA A 225 5.55 -4.21 16.93
C ALA A 225 4.15 -3.82 16.41
N GLN A 226 3.72 -4.40 15.29
CA GLN A 226 2.35 -4.25 14.77
C GLN A 226 1.30 -4.76 15.78
N ALA A 227 1.51 -5.93 16.37
CA ALA A 227 0.61 -6.49 17.37
C ALA A 227 0.50 -5.62 18.63
N ARG A 228 1.61 -5.02 19.10
CA ARG A 228 1.58 -4.06 20.21
C ARG A 228 0.74 -2.83 19.87
N LYS A 229 0.94 -2.24 18.70
CA LYS A 229 0.18 -1.06 18.26
C LYS A 229 -1.31 -1.36 18.15
N LEU A 230 -1.68 -2.50 17.60
CA LEU A 230 -3.07 -2.97 17.54
C LEU A 230 -3.66 -3.22 18.95
N GLY A 231 -2.84 -3.58 19.91
CA GLY A 231 -3.21 -3.72 21.33
C GLY A 231 -3.25 -2.40 22.11
N GLY A 232 -3.03 -1.25 21.47
CA GLY A 232 -3.10 0.08 22.07
C GLY A 232 -1.79 0.57 22.72
N ALA A 233 -0.64 -0.04 22.42
CA ALA A 233 0.65 0.45 22.89
C ALA A 233 1.10 1.69 22.09
N ASP A 234 1.78 2.65 22.76
CA ASP A 234 2.31 3.84 22.09
C ASP A 234 3.40 3.51 21.07
N GLU A 235 4.33 2.62 21.43
CA GLU A 235 5.37 2.13 20.52
C GLU A 235 4.85 1.02 19.62
N GLY A 236 5.14 1.12 18.32
CA GLY A 236 4.61 0.18 17.33
C GLY A 236 5.49 -0.03 16.11
N ALA A 237 4.85 -0.36 15.02
CA ALA A 237 5.50 -0.73 13.76
C ALA A 237 6.37 0.40 13.18
N LEU A 238 5.96 1.67 13.30
CA LEU A 238 6.73 2.81 12.80
C LEU A 238 8.08 2.95 13.51
N ASP A 239 8.10 2.76 14.85
CA ASP A 239 9.34 2.88 15.61
C ASP A 239 10.31 1.76 15.26
N GLU A 240 9.79 0.57 15.00
CA GLU A 240 10.61 -0.56 14.55
C GLU A 240 11.19 -0.32 13.15
N ILE A 241 10.42 0.24 12.22
CA ILE A 241 10.89 0.58 10.88
C ILE A 241 11.97 1.65 10.97
N LYS A 242 11.77 2.72 11.75
CA LYS A 242 12.78 3.77 11.96
C LYS A 242 14.09 3.22 12.55
N ARG A 243 14.01 2.24 13.46
CA ARG A 243 15.20 1.54 13.96
C ARG A 243 15.93 0.76 12.87
N LEU A 244 15.18 0.07 12.00
CA LEU A 244 15.78 -0.66 10.86
C LEU A 244 16.42 0.27 9.84
N GLU A 245 15.81 1.41 9.54
CA GLU A 245 16.38 2.47 8.68
C GLU A 245 17.72 2.98 9.24
N LEU A 246 17.79 3.25 10.55
CA LEU A 246 19.02 3.70 11.21
C LEU A 246 20.12 2.62 11.19
N ASP A 247 19.75 1.36 11.41
CA ASP A 247 20.68 0.24 11.36
C ASP A 247 21.30 0.07 9.96
N THR A 248 20.54 0.32 8.89
CA THR A 248 21.01 0.27 7.50
C THR A 248 21.89 1.47 7.14
N ALA A 249 21.51 2.69 7.53
CA ALA A 249 22.29 3.91 7.30
C ALA A 249 23.68 3.84 7.99
N TRP A 250 23.74 3.28 9.21
CA TRP A 250 25.02 3.08 9.93
C TRP A 250 25.95 2.07 9.24
N GLY A 251 25.40 1.13 8.47
CA GLY A 251 26.17 0.18 7.67
C GLY A 251 26.89 0.86 6.50
N GLU A 252 26.27 1.83 5.87
CA GLU A 252 26.83 2.60 4.75
C GLU A 252 27.96 3.54 5.19
N GLU A 253 27.84 4.23 6.33
CA GLU A 253 28.91 5.09 6.86
C GLU A 253 30.18 4.30 7.27
N LYS A 254 30.02 3.06 7.72
CA LYS A 254 31.18 2.21 8.12
C LYS A 254 31.95 1.61 6.94
N THR A 255 31.35 1.54 5.76
CA THR A 255 32.00 0.93 4.59
C THR A 255 32.85 1.89 3.77
N GLY A 256 32.82 3.20 4.05
CA GLY A 256 33.73 4.19 3.43
C GLY A 256 33.64 4.29 1.91
N ILE A 257 32.55 3.84 1.30
CA ILE A 257 32.35 3.92 -0.16
C ILE A 257 31.75 5.28 -0.49
N THR A 258 32.58 6.32 -0.42
CA THR A 258 32.32 7.58 -1.11
C THR A 258 32.92 7.49 -2.50
N GLY A 259 32.08 7.39 -3.52
CA GLY A 259 32.55 7.56 -4.89
C GLY A 259 31.95 6.63 -5.92
N TRP A 260 30.79 6.98 -6.44
CA TRP A 260 30.42 6.58 -7.79
C TRP A 260 31.22 7.46 -8.75
N THR A 261 32.36 6.94 -9.23
CA THR A 261 33.03 7.52 -10.40
C THR A 261 32.32 7.00 -11.63
N ALA A 262 31.69 7.89 -12.38
CA ALA A 262 31.12 7.58 -13.68
C ALA A 262 32.26 7.05 -14.57
N LEU A 263 32.14 5.80 -15.02
CA LEU A 263 32.97 5.29 -16.11
C LEU A 263 32.45 5.91 -17.41
N GLN A 264 33.32 6.65 -18.08
CA GLN A 264 33.14 7.14 -19.46
C GLN A 264 33.18 5.98 -20.45
#